data_82afab64958c2111b432bc52d0ae9c4d
#
_entry.id   82afab64958c2111b432bc52d0ae9c4d
#
_cell.length_a   1.000
_cell.length_b   1.000
_cell.length_c   1.000
_cell.angle_alpha   90.00
_cell.angle_beta   90.00
_cell.angle_gamma   90.00
#
_symmetry.space_group_name_H-M   'P 1'
#
loop_
_entity.id
_entity.type
_entity.pdbx_description
1 polymer ?
#
loop_
_entity_poly.entity_id
_entity_poly.type
_entity_poly.pdbx_seq_one_letter_code
_entity_poly.pdbx_strand_id
1 'polypeptide(L)'
;MKKFTIFGFKFLFEVKKKDNSDEEKYSDTYFLKEKVFYLILALFLITISAKIPILFRNNNYMIGDVVKSDIYSPKTIVFRDKIGKDKIIQDMINQLDKDYIYSSDAADIYTNEFDNFHKEIIAIKKGNLQTFDYNGFERKMGKAMPETIVKNLLEEDEDKINSTFEKLSEHLKNAYTAGIYKEKNSIRINEPAKSEIENLDAFERDLINYFLIPNYIYDEAKTKNTINEKVSQINDQYIEIKAGTLIAKTGEILTERKIDILDKLGIYNYKMSIFIITLNIIFLLVISS
;
A
#
# COMPACT_ATOMS: atom_id res chain seq x y z
N MET A 1 -51.08 29.28 -27.05
CA MET A 1 -50.93 28.13 -26.15
C MET A 1 -49.48 27.65 -26.23
N LYS A 2 -48.72 27.82 -25.16
CA LYS A 2 -47.32 27.33 -25.04
C LYS A 2 -47.32 26.12 -24.12
N LYS A 3 -46.70 25.04 -24.56
CA LYS A 3 -46.57 23.80 -23.78
C LYS A 3 -45.16 23.67 -23.29
N PHE A 4 -44.98 23.45 -21.98
CA PHE A 4 -43.71 23.10 -21.37
C PHE A 4 -43.85 21.78 -20.61
N THR A 5 -42.87 20.91 -20.74
CA THR A 5 -42.85 19.63 -20.02
C THR A 5 -41.62 19.62 -19.11
N ILE A 6 -41.83 19.56 -17.79
CA ILE A 6 -40.75 19.44 -16.78
C ILE A 6 -41.06 18.19 -15.95
N PHE A 7 -40.11 17.27 -15.82
CA PHE A 7 -40.23 16.02 -15.05
C PHE A 7 -41.46 15.16 -15.33
N GLY A 8 -41.92 15.11 -16.64
CA GLY A 8 -43.08 14.29 -17.04
C GLY A 8 -44.45 14.96 -16.83
N PHE A 9 -44.49 16.14 -16.21
CA PHE A 9 -45.73 16.93 -16.08
C PHE A 9 -45.86 17.91 -17.22
N LYS A 10 -47.05 17.89 -17.88
CA LYS A 10 -47.40 18.83 -18.97
C LYS A 10 -48.09 20.03 -18.37
N PHE A 11 -47.45 21.19 -18.44
CA PHE A 11 -48.05 22.47 -18.09
C PHE A 11 -48.61 23.13 -19.35
N LEU A 12 -49.92 23.45 -19.32
CA LEU A 12 -50.63 24.14 -20.39
C LEU A 12 -50.89 25.58 -19.95
N PHE A 13 -50.26 26.54 -20.62
CA PHE A 13 -50.54 27.95 -20.39
C PHE A 13 -51.33 28.49 -21.57
N GLU A 14 -52.57 28.93 -21.33
CA GLU A 14 -53.40 29.62 -22.28
C GLU A 14 -53.17 31.13 -22.15
N VAL A 15 -52.46 31.72 -23.10
CA VAL A 15 -52.30 33.17 -23.16
C VAL A 15 -53.55 33.72 -23.88
N LYS A 16 -54.52 34.20 -23.13
CA LYS A 16 -55.60 35.01 -23.67
C LYS A 16 -55.07 36.38 -24.08
N LYS A 17 -55.21 36.76 -25.34
CA LYS A 17 -55.04 38.12 -25.83
C LYS A 17 -56.05 39.03 -25.14
N LYS A 18 -55.59 40.07 -24.49
CA LYS A 18 -56.36 40.97 -23.69
C LYS A 18 -56.70 42.24 -24.48
N ASP A 19 -57.93 42.69 -24.35
CA ASP A 19 -58.35 44.04 -24.74
C ASP A 19 -57.83 45.07 -23.75
N ASN A 20 -57.38 46.23 -24.24
CA ASN A 20 -56.54 47.21 -23.57
C ASN A 20 -57.23 48.07 -22.47
N SER A 21 -58.33 47.65 -21.87
CA SER A 21 -59.04 48.47 -20.88
C SER A 21 -58.95 48.00 -19.42
N ASP A 22 -58.33 46.81 -19.14
CA ASP A 22 -58.22 46.23 -17.81
C ASP A 22 -56.76 45.92 -17.36
N GLU A 23 -55.76 46.53 -18.02
CA GLU A 23 -54.37 46.11 -17.89
C GLU A 23 -53.71 46.41 -16.50
N GLU A 24 -54.06 47.49 -15.85
CA GLU A 24 -53.37 47.88 -14.61
C GLU A 24 -53.76 47.05 -13.36
N LYS A 25 -54.98 46.61 -13.27
CA LYS A 25 -55.48 45.92 -12.08
C LYS A 25 -55.15 44.43 -12.02
N TYR A 26 -54.91 43.80 -13.20
CA TYR A 26 -54.60 42.39 -13.30
C TYR A 26 -53.09 42.09 -13.23
N SER A 27 -52.26 43.03 -13.65
CA SER A 27 -50.80 42.92 -13.58
C SER A 27 -50.32 42.79 -12.17
N ASP A 28 -50.82 43.65 -11.26
CA ASP A 28 -50.41 43.66 -9.85
C ASP A 28 -50.83 42.41 -9.07
N THR A 29 -52.00 41.85 -9.38
CA THR A 29 -52.47 40.63 -8.69
C THR A 29 -51.75 39.37 -9.14
N TYR A 30 -51.30 39.27 -10.37
CA TYR A 30 -50.48 38.14 -10.85
C TYR A 30 -49.06 38.21 -10.30
N PHE A 31 -48.46 39.37 -10.31
CA PHE A 31 -47.13 39.66 -9.73
C PHE A 31 -47.10 39.41 -8.20
N LEU A 32 -48.17 39.72 -7.51
CA LEU A 32 -48.32 39.44 -6.08
C LEU A 32 -48.47 37.95 -5.80
N LYS A 33 -49.22 37.20 -6.63
CA LYS A 33 -49.41 35.75 -6.49
C LYS A 33 -48.11 34.97 -6.74
N GLU A 34 -47.31 35.37 -7.73
CA GLU A 34 -45.98 34.76 -7.97
C GLU A 34 -45.05 35.04 -6.82
N LYS A 35 -44.92 36.26 -6.35
CA LYS A 35 -44.08 36.64 -5.21
C LYS A 35 -44.49 35.91 -3.95
N VAL A 36 -45.79 35.79 -3.67
CA VAL A 36 -46.31 35.05 -2.51
C VAL A 36 -46.00 33.56 -2.63
N PHE A 37 -46.11 32.98 -3.83
CA PHE A 37 -45.72 31.58 -4.06
C PHE A 37 -44.23 31.33 -3.80
N TYR A 38 -43.36 32.17 -4.35
CA TYR A 38 -41.91 32.07 -4.08
C TYR A 38 -41.57 32.27 -2.64
N LEU A 39 -42.27 33.17 -1.92
CA LEU A 39 -42.07 33.42 -0.49
C LEU A 39 -42.50 32.21 0.35
N ILE A 40 -43.63 31.57 0.03
CA ILE A 40 -44.07 30.31 0.69
C ILE A 40 -43.12 29.17 0.39
N LEU A 41 -42.66 29.04 -0.85
CA LEU A 41 -41.68 28.03 -1.24
C LEU A 41 -40.34 28.22 -0.50
N ALA A 42 -39.86 29.46 -0.41
CA ALA A 42 -38.64 29.77 0.31
C ALA A 42 -38.78 29.46 1.82
N LEU A 43 -39.91 29.82 2.44
CA LEU A 43 -40.20 29.51 3.85
C LEU A 43 -40.29 28.00 4.09
N PHE A 44 -40.89 27.25 3.19
CA PHE A 44 -40.96 25.78 3.23
C PHE A 44 -39.59 25.16 3.13
N LEU A 45 -38.73 25.63 2.24
CA LEU A 45 -37.36 25.14 2.07
C LEU A 45 -36.44 25.51 3.24
N ILE A 46 -36.61 26.71 3.81
CA ILE A 46 -35.91 27.13 5.04
C ILE A 46 -36.33 26.26 6.22
N THR A 47 -37.61 25.95 6.38
CA THR A 47 -38.09 25.08 7.48
C THR A 47 -37.62 23.65 7.33
N ILE A 48 -37.56 23.12 6.12
CA ILE A 48 -36.95 21.79 5.83
C ILE A 48 -35.46 21.85 6.14
N SER A 49 -34.74 22.83 5.62
CA SER A 49 -33.30 22.99 5.82
C SER A 49 -32.91 23.15 7.31
N ALA A 50 -33.74 23.86 8.10
CA ALA A 50 -33.53 24.02 9.53
C ALA A 50 -33.80 22.74 10.35
N LYS A 51 -34.67 21.84 9.86
CA LYS A 51 -34.98 20.58 10.54
C LYS A 51 -34.05 19.42 10.14
N ILE A 52 -33.41 19.50 8.98
CA ILE A 52 -32.45 18.50 8.50
C ILE A 52 -31.29 18.25 9.50
N PRO A 53 -30.62 19.27 10.07
CA PRO A 53 -29.57 19.07 11.09
C PRO A 53 -30.07 18.44 12.39
N ILE A 54 -31.35 18.61 12.73
CA ILE A 54 -31.96 18.03 13.93
C ILE A 54 -32.31 16.56 13.72
N LEU A 55 -32.76 16.21 12.52
CA LEU A 55 -33.04 14.82 12.11
C LEU A 55 -31.76 14.02 11.89
N PHE A 56 -30.69 14.67 11.46
CA PHE A 56 -29.35 14.12 11.30
C PHE A 56 -28.44 14.76 12.32
N ARG A 57 -28.55 14.36 13.59
CA ARG A 57 -27.60 14.72 14.65
C ARG A 57 -26.24 14.11 14.35
N ASN A 58 -25.57 14.70 13.35
CA ASN A 58 -24.28 14.24 12.82
C ASN A 58 -23.19 14.59 13.83
N ASN A 59 -22.83 13.64 14.64
CA ASN A 59 -21.51 13.63 15.20
C ASN A 59 -20.56 13.35 14.04
N ASN A 60 -19.90 14.37 13.49
CA ASN A 60 -18.82 14.22 12.52
C ASN A 60 -17.61 13.67 13.28
N TYR A 61 -17.59 12.36 13.44
CA TYR A 61 -16.45 11.66 14.04
C TYR A 61 -15.39 11.40 12.98
N MET A 62 -14.13 11.65 13.30
CA MET A 62 -12.99 11.31 12.47
C MET A 62 -12.10 10.31 13.21
N ILE A 63 -11.26 9.59 12.44
CA ILE A 63 -10.23 8.76 13.04
C ILE A 63 -9.32 9.66 13.87
N GLY A 64 -9.08 9.28 15.13
CA GLY A 64 -8.29 10.06 16.08
C GLY A 64 -9.10 11.01 16.97
N ASP A 65 -10.40 11.23 16.70
CA ASP A 65 -11.24 12.05 17.56
C ASP A 65 -11.46 11.40 18.93
N VAL A 66 -11.57 12.26 19.96
CA VAL A 66 -11.92 11.83 21.30
C VAL A 66 -13.44 11.87 21.47
N VAL A 67 -14.01 10.75 21.91
CA VAL A 67 -15.44 10.58 22.14
C VAL A 67 -15.90 11.46 23.31
N LYS A 68 -16.87 12.33 23.08
CA LYS A 68 -17.40 13.27 24.09
C LYS A 68 -18.49 12.68 25.00
N SER A 69 -19.16 11.63 24.53
CA SER A 69 -20.20 10.90 25.27
C SER A 69 -20.26 9.46 24.78
N ASP A 70 -20.64 8.56 25.65
CA ASP A 70 -20.78 7.15 25.30
C ASP A 70 -21.69 6.96 24.08
N ILE A 71 -21.23 6.14 23.14
CA ILE A 71 -21.94 5.85 21.90
C ILE A 71 -22.42 4.41 21.93
N TYR A 72 -23.74 4.24 21.89
CA TYR A 72 -24.39 2.93 21.87
C TYR A 72 -25.01 2.65 20.49
N SER A 73 -25.07 1.37 20.12
CA SER A 73 -25.75 0.95 18.91
C SER A 73 -27.26 1.16 19.02
N PRO A 74 -27.90 1.94 18.12
CA PRO A 74 -29.36 2.15 18.15
C PRO A 74 -30.15 0.95 17.63
N LYS A 75 -29.51 0.01 16.94
CA LYS A 75 -30.15 -1.14 16.28
C LYS A 75 -29.21 -2.33 16.24
N THR A 76 -29.78 -3.52 16.06
CA THR A 76 -28.99 -4.73 15.75
C THR A 76 -28.62 -4.70 14.26
N ILE A 77 -27.32 -4.89 13.94
CA ILE A 77 -26.82 -5.02 12.58
C ILE A 77 -25.87 -6.21 12.48
N VAL A 78 -25.87 -6.82 11.30
CA VAL A 78 -24.85 -7.79 10.89
C VAL A 78 -24.19 -7.25 9.64
N PHE A 79 -22.87 -7.17 9.61
CA PHE A 79 -22.12 -6.69 8.46
C PHE A 79 -20.79 -7.43 8.31
N ARG A 80 -20.27 -7.40 7.09
CA ARG A 80 -18.96 -7.99 6.78
C ARG A 80 -17.83 -7.16 7.39
N ASP A 81 -16.98 -7.78 8.23
CA ASP A 81 -15.79 -7.17 8.83
C ASP A 81 -14.64 -7.11 7.81
N LYS A 82 -14.67 -6.06 7.00
CA LYS A 82 -13.64 -5.85 5.98
C LYS A 82 -12.28 -5.56 6.60
N ILE A 83 -12.24 -4.70 7.60
CA ILE A 83 -11.01 -4.28 8.31
C ILE A 83 -10.39 -5.48 9.05
N GLY A 84 -11.22 -6.29 9.72
CA GLY A 84 -10.75 -7.52 10.38
C GLY A 84 -10.18 -8.52 9.39
N LYS A 85 -10.84 -8.72 8.25
CA LYS A 85 -10.34 -9.58 7.17
C LYS A 85 -9.01 -9.08 6.61
N ASP A 86 -8.92 -7.79 6.31
CA ASP A 86 -7.69 -7.18 5.76
C ASP A 86 -6.51 -7.32 6.74
N LYS A 87 -6.77 -7.21 8.06
CA LYS A 87 -5.76 -7.47 9.08
C LYS A 87 -5.28 -8.92 9.07
N ILE A 88 -6.19 -9.89 9.01
CA ILE A 88 -5.85 -11.32 8.92
C ILE A 88 -4.99 -11.58 7.68
N ILE A 89 -5.33 -10.98 6.54
CA ILE A 89 -4.56 -11.09 5.31
C ILE A 89 -3.15 -10.54 5.50
N GLN A 90 -3.00 -9.35 6.10
CA GLN A 90 -1.69 -8.76 6.36
C GLN A 90 -0.84 -9.60 7.32
N ASP A 91 -1.44 -10.07 8.41
CA ASP A 91 -0.75 -10.94 9.38
C ASP A 91 -0.29 -12.25 8.71
N MET A 92 -1.13 -12.84 7.85
CA MET A 92 -0.78 -14.03 7.07
C MET A 92 0.37 -13.75 6.08
N ILE A 93 0.33 -12.63 5.35
CA ILE A 93 1.39 -12.25 4.41
C ILE A 93 2.72 -12.04 5.14
N ASN A 94 2.69 -11.41 6.33
CA ASN A 94 3.88 -11.16 7.13
C ASN A 94 4.52 -12.44 7.67
N GLN A 95 3.74 -13.50 7.84
CA GLN A 95 4.21 -14.82 8.34
C GLN A 95 4.53 -15.78 7.21
N LEU A 96 4.24 -15.43 5.96
CA LEU A 96 4.47 -16.30 4.82
C LEU A 96 5.95 -16.30 4.45
N ASP A 97 6.53 -17.50 4.35
CA ASP A 97 7.85 -17.68 3.79
C ASP A 97 7.86 -17.30 2.30
N LYS A 98 8.93 -16.65 1.89
CA LYS A 98 9.14 -16.32 0.49
C LYS A 98 9.52 -17.57 -0.29
N ASP A 99 9.00 -17.71 -1.50
CA ASP A 99 9.42 -18.75 -2.44
C ASP A 99 10.72 -18.36 -3.13
N TYR A 100 11.59 -19.37 -3.33
CA TYR A 100 12.87 -19.19 -4.02
C TYR A 100 13.08 -20.28 -5.08
N ILE A 101 13.74 -19.90 -6.17
CA ILE A 101 14.26 -20.83 -7.17
C ILE A 101 15.67 -21.22 -6.72
N TYR A 102 15.89 -22.52 -6.54
CA TYR A 102 17.20 -23.07 -6.22
C TYR A 102 17.99 -23.40 -7.48
N SER A 103 19.25 -22.93 -7.54
CA SER A 103 20.21 -23.30 -8.58
C SER A 103 21.15 -24.37 -8.04
N SER A 104 20.99 -25.60 -8.51
CA SER A 104 21.82 -26.76 -8.09
C SER A 104 23.29 -26.60 -8.47
N ASP A 105 23.54 -25.92 -9.59
CA ASP A 105 24.87 -25.85 -10.20
C ASP A 105 25.70 -24.67 -9.68
N ALA A 106 25.05 -23.73 -8.97
CA ALA A 106 25.72 -22.51 -8.52
C ALA A 106 26.93 -22.80 -7.59
N ALA A 107 26.77 -23.76 -6.67
CA ALA A 107 27.84 -24.15 -5.76
C ALA A 107 29.08 -24.63 -6.52
N ASP A 108 28.90 -25.55 -7.47
CA ASP A 108 29.98 -26.13 -8.27
C ASP A 108 30.63 -25.09 -9.18
N ILE A 109 29.83 -24.25 -9.83
CA ILE A 109 30.33 -23.19 -10.73
C ILE A 109 31.25 -22.24 -9.95
N TYR A 110 30.76 -21.67 -8.84
CA TYR A 110 31.47 -20.61 -8.16
C TYR A 110 32.60 -21.10 -7.24
N THR A 111 32.53 -22.32 -6.72
CA THR A 111 33.69 -22.94 -6.06
C THR A 111 34.80 -23.25 -7.06
N ASN A 112 34.48 -23.73 -8.28
CA ASN A 112 35.44 -23.92 -9.35
C ASN A 112 36.02 -22.58 -9.86
N GLU A 113 35.22 -21.52 -9.94
CA GLU A 113 35.73 -20.17 -10.25
C GLU A 113 36.75 -19.70 -9.19
N PHE A 114 36.45 -19.91 -7.90
CA PHE A 114 37.34 -19.58 -6.81
C PHE A 114 38.67 -20.36 -6.88
N ASP A 115 38.59 -21.66 -7.13
CA ASP A 115 39.77 -22.51 -7.28
C ASP A 115 40.60 -22.10 -8.51
N ASN A 116 39.96 -21.73 -9.62
CA ASN A 116 40.62 -21.22 -10.81
C ASN A 116 41.31 -19.89 -10.56
N PHE A 117 40.64 -18.99 -9.81
CA PHE A 117 41.23 -17.72 -9.39
C PHE A 117 42.50 -17.96 -8.55
N HIS A 118 42.45 -18.89 -7.58
CA HIS A 118 43.63 -19.28 -6.79
C HIS A 118 44.80 -19.72 -7.68
N LYS A 119 44.52 -20.67 -8.63
CA LYS A 119 45.54 -21.19 -9.57
C LYS A 119 46.18 -20.08 -10.39
N GLU A 120 45.35 -19.12 -10.86
CA GLU A 120 45.87 -18.01 -11.65
C GLU A 120 46.75 -17.06 -10.82
N ILE A 121 46.38 -16.74 -9.57
CA ILE A 121 47.19 -15.94 -8.66
C ILE A 121 48.56 -16.60 -8.42
N ILE A 122 48.58 -17.92 -8.16
CA ILE A 122 49.83 -18.67 -7.99
C ILE A 122 50.65 -18.67 -9.27
N ALA A 123 50.04 -18.86 -10.45
CA ALA A 123 50.72 -18.82 -11.75
C ALA A 123 51.37 -17.45 -12.01
N ILE A 124 50.67 -16.34 -11.73
CA ILE A 124 51.21 -15.00 -11.87
C ILE A 124 52.40 -14.79 -10.90
N LYS A 125 52.25 -15.22 -9.66
CA LYS A 125 53.31 -15.08 -8.64
C LYS A 125 54.61 -15.82 -9.04
N LYS A 126 54.48 -17.00 -9.65
CA LYS A 126 55.63 -17.80 -10.17
C LYS A 126 56.20 -17.22 -11.47
N GLY A 127 55.48 -16.36 -12.14
CA GLY A 127 55.88 -15.67 -13.36
C GLY A 127 56.65 -14.40 -13.10
N ASN A 128 56.74 -13.54 -14.15
CA ASN A 128 57.38 -12.23 -14.01
C ASN A 128 56.32 -11.17 -13.62
N LEU A 129 56.27 -10.78 -12.34
CA LEU A 129 55.38 -9.76 -11.81
C LEU A 129 55.52 -8.38 -12.45
N GLN A 130 56.68 -8.06 -13.05
CA GLN A 130 56.89 -6.77 -13.71
C GLN A 130 56.12 -6.60 -15.02
N THR A 131 55.61 -7.71 -15.59
CA THR A 131 54.81 -7.71 -16.83
C THR A 131 53.36 -8.11 -16.60
N PHE A 132 52.89 -8.04 -15.37
CA PHE A 132 51.51 -8.41 -15.04
C PHE A 132 50.51 -7.42 -15.68
N ASP A 133 49.67 -7.94 -16.57
CA ASP A 133 48.57 -7.21 -17.21
C ASP A 133 47.26 -7.46 -16.46
N TYR A 134 46.87 -6.52 -15.63
CA TYR A 134 45.64 -6.60 -14.86
C TYR A 134 44.39 -6.71 -15.78
N ASN A 135 44.32 -5.95 -16.87
CA ASN A 135 43.20 -6.01 -17.81
C ASN A 135 43.13 -7.33 -18.55
N GLY A 136 44.28 -7.95 -18.84
CA GLY A 136 44.35 -9.29 -19.38
C GLY A 136 43.85 -10.33 -18.40
N PHE A 137 44.18 -10.19 -17.14
CA PHE A 137 43.72 -11.04 -16.06
C PHE A 137 42.21 -10.95 -15.86
N GLU A 138 41.61 -9.76 -15.79
CA GLU A 138 40.14 -9.59 -15.69
C GLU A 138 39.41 -10.24 -16.87
N ARG A 139 39.91 -10.04 -18.08
CA ARG A 139 39.34 -10.67 -19.28
C ARG A 139 39.39 -12.21 -19.21
N LYS A 140 40.47 -12.75 -18.65
CA LYS A 140 40.62 -14.19 -18.47
C LYS A 140 39.68 -14.75 -17.42
N MET A 141 39.50 -14.02 -16.32
CA MET A 141 38.61 -14.39 -15.22
C MET A 141 37.13 -14.16 -15.57
N GLY A 142 36.82 -13.34 -16.59
CA GLY A 142 35.45 -12.98 -16.97
C GLY A 142 34.71 -12.17 -15.93
N LYS A 143 35.40 -11.63 -14.91
CA LYS A 143 34.82 -10.95 -13.75
C LYS A 143 35.70 -9.78 -13.32
N ALA A 144 35.11 -8.61 -13.20
CA ALA A 144 35.80 -7.44 -12.65
C ALA A 144 36.05 -7.65 -11.15
N MET A 145 37.29 -7.56 -10.72
CA MET A 145 37.70 -7.64 -9.32
C MET A 145 38.54 -6.40 -8.98
N PRO A 146 38.46 -5.83 -7.76
CA PRO A 146 39.31 -4.70 -7.43
C PRO A 146 40.80 -5.05 -7.58
N GLU A 147 41.52 -4.21 -8.29
CA GLU A 147 42.96 -4.35 -8.50
C GLU A 147 43.73 -4.47 -7.17
N THR A 148 43.20 -3.80 -6.11
CA THR A 148 43.74 -3.86 -4.76
C THR A 148 43.74 -5.26 -4.15
N ILE A 149 42.69 -6.07 -4.41
CA ILE A 149 42.62 -7.46 -3.93
C ILE A 149 43.71 -8.30 -4.60
N VAL A 150 43.86 -8.17 -5.92
CA VAL A 150 44.87 -8.92 -6.67
C VAL A 150 46.28 -8.50 -6.25
N LYS A 151 46.56 -7.20 -6.09
CA LYS A 151 47.86 -6.70 -5.66
C LYS A 151 48.21 -7.20 -4.26
N ASN A 152 47.32 -7.11 -3.30
CA ASN A 152 47.56 -7.61 -1.95
C ASN A 152 47.89 -9.10 -1.95
N LEU A 153 47.17 -9.91 -2.73
CA LEU A 153 47.51 -11.33 -2.87
C LEU A 153 48.93 -11.57 -3.45
N LEU A 154 49.30 -10.80 -4.46
CA LEU A 154 50.59 -10.93 -5.12
C LEU A 154 51.77 -10.47 -4.20
N GLU A 155 51.53 -9.61 -3.20
CA GLU A 155 52.51 -9.18 -2.21
C GLU A 155 52.73 -10.23 -1.10
N GLU A 156 51.75 -11.10 -0.83
CA GLU A 156 51.86 -12.15 0.21
C GLU A 156 52.72 -13.34 -0.24
N ASP A 157 53.22 -14.11 0.71
CA ASP A 157 53.97 -15.36 0.44
C ASP A 157 53.03 -16.44 -0.12
N GLU A 158 53.58 -17.37 -0.95
CA GLU A 158 52.84 -18.43 -1.57
C GLU A 158 52.13 -19.34 -0.55
N ASP A 159 52.81 -19.66 0.58
CA ASP A 159 52.22 -20.48 1.64
C ASP A 159 51.02 -19.77 2.30
N LYS A 160 51.14 -18.46 2.51
CA LYS A 160 50.02 -17.64 3.05
C LYS A 160 48.87 -17.53 2.07
N ILE A 161 49.13 -17.36 0.77
CA ILE A 161 48.09 -17.39 -0.28
C ILE A 161 47.36 -18.73 -0.20
N ASN A 162 48.07 -19.85 -0.25
CA ASN A 162 47.49 -21.19 -0.22
C ASN A 162 46.62 -21.41 1.02
N SER A 163 47.11 -21.06 2.22
CA SER A 163 46.34 -21.21 3.46
C SER A 163 45.10 -20.34 3.53
N THR A 164 45.16 -19.10 2.97
CA THR A 164 44.00 -18.21 2.85
C THR A 164 42.93 -18.79 1.91
N PHE A 165 43.36 -19.27 0.77
CA PHE A 165 42.42 -19.87 -0.18
C PHE A 165 41.80 -21.17 0.31
N GLU A 166 42.55 -22.03 1.00
CA GLU A 166 42.04 -23.24 1.64
C GLU A 166 40.94 -22.90 2.66
N LYS A 167 41.26 -21.98 3.59
CA LYS A 167 40.32 -21.48 4.60
C LYS A 167 39.05 -20.91 3.95
N LEU A 168 39.19 -20.02 2.96
CA LEU A 168 38.04 -19.37 2.31
C LEU A 168 37.24 -20.35 1.42
N SER A 169 37.88 -21.38 0.83
CA SER A 169 37.19 -22.43 0.10
C SER A 169 36.24 -23.23 1.00
N GLU A 170 36.66 -23.50 2.25
CA GLU A 170 35.80 -24.15 3.24
C GLU A 170 34.60 -23.26 3.61
N HIS A 171 34.84 -21.98 3.91
CA HIS A 171 33.75 -21.03 4.22
C HIS A 171 32.80 -20.84 3.03
N LEU A 172 33.31 -20.83 1.80
CA LEU A 172 32.50 -20.73 0.59
C LEU A 172 31.58 -21.95 0.45
N LYS A 173 32.11 -23.17 0.64
CA LYS A 173 31.32 -24.42 0.60
C LYS A 173 30.24 -24.43 1.71
N ASN A 174 30.60 -23.99 2.92
CA ASN A 174 29.65 -23.87 4.02
C ASN A 174 28.54 -22.89 3.69
N ALA A 175 28.86 -21.74 3.07
CA ALA A 175 27.88 -20.75 2.65
C ALA A 175 26.89 -21.30 1.60
N TYR A 176 27.39 -22.02 0.59
CA TYR A 176 26.52 -22.66 -0.41
C TYR A 176 25.65 -23.76 0.18
N THR A 177 26.17 -24.52 1.14
CA THR A 177 25.41 -25.55 1.87
C THR A 177 24.32 -24.91 2.75
N ALA A 178 24.64 -23.82 3.44
CA ALA A 178 23.68 -23.08 4.27
C ALA A 178 22.62 -22.35 3.44
N GLY A 179 22.95 -21.98 2.23
CA GLY A 179 22.11 -21.23 1.30
C GLY A 179 22.41 -19.75 1.26
N ILE A 180 22.66 -19.25 0.05
CA ILE A 180 22.88 -17.85 -0.28
C ILE A 180 21.66 -17.33 -1.03
N TYR A 181 20.91 -16.45 -0.41
CA TYR A 181 19.61 -15.96 -0.90
C TYR A 181 19.75 -14.58 -1.50
N LYS A 182 19.22 -14.40 -2.74
CA LYS A 182 19.05 -13.08 -3.34
C LYS A 182 17.68 -12.53 -2.99
N GLU A 183 17.64 -11.47 -2.24
CA GLU A 183 16.47 -10.62 -2.03
C GLU A 183 16.53 -9.41 -2.99
N LYS A 184 15.48 -8.54 -2.98
CA LYS A 184 15.41 -7.41 -3.96
C LYS A 184 16.71 -6.61 -4.07
N ASN A 185 17.33 -6.24 -2.92
CA ASN A 185 18.50 -5.35 -2.88
C ASN A 185 19.63 -5.88 -1.97
N SER A 186 19.56 -7.12 -1.50
CA SER A 186 20.53 -7.68 -0.55
C SER A 186 20.78 -9.16 -0.81
N ILE A 187 21.90 -9.62 -0.30
CA ILE A 187 22.22 -11.04 -0.22
C ILE A 187 22.12 -11.43 1.26
N ARG A 188 21.44 -12.54 1.53
CA ARG A 188 21.32 -13.12 2.85
C ARG A 188 21.92 -14.52 2.83
N ILE A 189 22.75 -14.81 3.82
CA ILE A 189 23.34 -16.13 4.08
C ILE A 189 22.73 -16.65 5.37
N ASN A 190 22.42 -17.93 5.43
CA ASN A 190 21.91 -18.54 6.66
C ASN A 190 23.04 -18.81 7.65
N GLU A 191 22.70 -18.86 8.93
CA GLU A 191 23.61 -19.32 9.99
C GLU A 191 23.87 -20.85 9.88
N PRO A 192 25.06 -21.35 10.28
CA PRO A 192 26.15 -20.59 10.93
C PRO A 192 27.10 -19.88 9.95
N ALA A 193 27.03 -20.17 8.64
CA ALA A 193 27.98 -19.67 7.65
C ALA A 193 28.07 -18.15 7.59
N LYS A 194 26.96 -17.45 7.87
CA LYS A 194 26.95 -15.98 7.97
C LYS A 194 27.92 -15.48 9.04
N SER A 195 27.83 -16.03 10.26
CA SER A 195 28.69 -15.66 11.38
C SER A 195 30.16 -16.01 11.10
N GLU A 196 30.44 -17.14 10.42
CA GLU A 196 31.77 -17.51 9.99
C GLU A 196 32.40 -16.47 9.06
N ILE A 197 31.65 -15.99 8.06
CA ILE A 197 32.09 -14.97 7.10
C ILE A 197 32.25 -13.60 7.77
N GLU A 198 31.35 -13.22 8.68
CA GLU A 198 31.43 -11.96 9.42
C GLU A 198 32.66 -11.90 10.34
N ASN A 199 33.16 -13.04 10.83
CA ASN A 199 34.35 -13.14 11.66
C ASN A 199 35.66 -13.17 10.88
N LEU A 200 35.64 -13.22 9.54
CA LEU A 200 36.83 -13.07 8.70
C LEU A 200 37.43 -11.66 8.85
N ASP A 201 38.75 -11.54 8.60
CA ASP A 201 39.32 -10.21 8.47
C ASP A 201 38.78 -9.44 7.27
N ALA A 202 39.05 -8.13 7.19
CA ALA A 202 38.46 -7.28 6.16
C ALA A 202 38.86 -7.73 4.74
N PHE A 203 40.12 -8.13 4.56
CA PHE A 203 40.64 -8.56 3.26
C PHE A 203 39.99 -9.91 2.83
N GLU A 204 39.99 -10.88 3.72
CA GLU A 204 39.39 -12.20 3.49
C GLU A 204 37.90 -12.08 3.15
N ARG A 205 37.18 -11.21 3.87
CA ARG A 205 35.76 -10.95 3.64
C ARG A 205 35.52 -10.28 2.29
N ASP A 206 36.34 -9.28 1.94
CA ASP A 206 36.24 -8.62 0.63
C ASP A 206 36.51 -9.62 -0.49
N LEU A 207 37.49 -10.47 -0.34
CA LEU A 207 37.83 -11.52 -1.34
C LEU A 207 36.69 -12.53 -1.51
N ILE A 208 36.19 -13.13 -0.42
CA ILE A 208 35.13 -14.15 -0.52
C ILE A 208 33.82 -13.58 -1.08
N ASN A 209 33.48 -12.33 -0.77
CA ASN A 209 32.26 -11.66 -1.23
C ASN A 209 32.14 -11.63 -2.77
N TYR A 210 33.25 -11.67 -3.49
CA TYR A 210 33.22 -11.78 -4.97
C TYR A 210 32.70 -13.13 -5.47
N PHE A 211 32.73 -14.15 -4.65
CA PHE A 211 32.35 -15.52 -4.99
C PHE A 211 31.07 -15.98 -4.30
N LEU A 212 30.51 -15.14 -3.42
CA LEU A 212 29.23 -15.39 -2.75
C LEU A 212 28.07 -15.00 -3.66
N ILE A 213 27.84 -15.81 -4.69
CA ILE A 213 26.73 -15.62 -5.65
C ILE A 213 25.51 -16.40 -5.16
N PRO A 214 24.31 -15.80 -5.15
CA PRO A 214 23.11 -16.47 -4.68
C PRO A 214 22.80 -17.77 -5.43
N ASN A 215 22.59 -18.86 -4.66
CA ASN A 215 22.02 -20.11 -5.18
C ASN A 215 20.52 -20.24 -4.90
N TYR A 216 19.92 -19.28 -4.19
CA TYR A 216 18.48 -19.12 -4.01
C TYR A 216 18.05 -17.75 -4.52
N ILE A 217 17.27 -17.72 -5.60
CA ILE A 217 16.77 -16.49 -6.23
C ILE A 217 15.29 -16.35 -5.87
N TYR A 218 14.89 -15.20 -5.31
CA TYR A 218 13.50 -14.93 -4.96
C TYR A 218 12.57 -15.08 -6.16
N ASP A 219 11.57 -15.97 -6.03
CA ASP A 219 10.50 -16.18 -7.01
C ASP A 219 9.29 -15.31 -6.67
N GLU A 220 9.26 -14.09 -7.21
CA GLU A 220 8.16 -13.15 -6.99
C GLU A 220 6.83 -13.69 -7.54
N ALA A 221 6.86 -14.36 -8.69
CA ALA A 221 5.66 -14.87 -9.34
C ALA A 221 5.02 -15.99 -8.50
N LYS A 222 5.84 -16.94 -8.07
CA LYS A 222 5.37 -18.05 -7.23
C LYS A 222 4.89 -17.56 -5.87
N THR A 223 5.65 -16.68 -5.20
CA THR A 223 5.25 -16.08 -3.92
C THR A 223 3.91 -15.36 -4.02
N LYS A 224 3.71 -14.57 -5.10
CA LYS A 224 2.43 -13.89 -5.35
C LYS A 224 1.27 -14.87 -5.56
N ASN A 225 1.51 -15.96 -6.29
CA ASN A 225 0.49 -16.99 -6.48
C ASN A 225 0.14 -17.68 -5.15
N THR A 226 1.13 -18.05 -4.35
CA THR A 226 0.94 -18.62 -3.01
C THR A 226 0.13 -17.68 -2.11
N ILE A 227 0.42 -16.38 -2.13
CA ILE A 227 -0.35 -15.36 -1.41
C ILE A 227 -1.80 -15.34 -1.90
N ASN A 228 -2.03 -15.27 -3.21
CA ASN A 228 -3.38 -15.21 -3.79
C ASN A 228 -4.21 -16.46 -3.44
N GLU A 229 -3.60 -17.64 -3.51
CA GLU A 229 -4.24 -18.90 -3.12
C GLU A 229 -4.67 -18.87 -1.64
N LYS A 230 -3.76 -18.50 -0.75
CA LYS A 230 -4.06 -18.40 0.69
C LYS A 230 -5.11 -17.33 1.00
N VAL A 231 -5.05 -16.16 0.34
CA VAL A 231 -6.06 -15.10 0.49
C VAL A 231 -7.43 -15.58 0.04
N SER A 232 -7.51 -16.36 -1.06
CA SER A 232 -8.78 -16.91 -1.55
C SER A 232 -9.47 -17.88 -0.57
N GLN A 233 -8.69 -18.52 0.31
CA GLN A 233 -9.18 -19.43 1.33
C GLN A 233 -9.69 -18.73 2.60
N ILE A 234 -9.40 -17.43 2.77
CA ILE A 234 -9.87 -16.65 3.91
C ILE A 234 -11.33 -16.27 3.72
N ASN A 235 -12.20 -16.93 4.48
CA ASN A 235 -13.64 -16.65 4.46
C ASN A 235 -13.95 -15.25 4.95
N ASP A 236 -15.08 -14.71 4.45
CA ASP A 236 -15.61 -13.45 4.94
C ASP A 236 -16.02 -13.59 6.41
N GLN A 237 -15.61 -12.60 7.19
CA GLN A 237 -15.96 -12.50 8.60
C GLN A 237 -17.15 -11.56 8.76
N TYR A 238 -18.12 -11.94 9.60
CA TYR A 238 -19.28 -11.12 9.90
C TYR A 238 -19.29 -10.77 11.38
N ILE A 239 -19.59 -9.50 11.66
CA ILE A 239 -19.78 -9.00 13.02
C ILE A 239 -21.27 -8.75 13.24
N GLU A 240 -21.82 -9.28 14.32
CA GLU A 240 -23.13 -8.92 14.84
C GLU A 240 -22.96 -7.90 15.98
N ILE A 241 -23.59 -6.74 15.84
CA ILE A 241 -23.66 -5.72 16.88
C ILE A 241 -25.12 -5.60 17.27
N LYS A 242 -25.45 -5.92 18.52
CA LYS A 242 -26.81 -5.84 19.05
C LYS A 242 -27.18 -4.41 19.44
N ALA A 243 -28.46 -4.07 19.36
CA ALA A 243 -28.97 -2.81 19.91
C ALA A 243 -28.56 -2.66 21.38
N GLY A 244 -28.12 -1.44 21.76
CA GLY A 244 -27.63 -1.13 23.11
C GLY A 244 -26.16 -1.54 23.37
N THR A 245 -25.46 -2.17 22.42
CA THR A 245 -24.02 -2.44 22.59
C THR A 245 -23.23 -1.13 22.63
N LEU A 246 -22.34 -0.97 23.61
CA LEU A 246 -21.41 0.17 23.70
C LEU A 246 -20.36 0.05 22.58
N ILE A 247 -20.32 1.04 21.69
CA ILE A 247 -19.39 1.11 20.57
C ILE A 247 -18.13 1.88 20.95
N ALA A 248 -18.30 3.01 21.63
CA ALA A 248 -17.20 3.82 22.09
C ALA A 248 -17.56 4.53 23.41
N LYS A 249 -16.60 4.57 24.34
CA LYS A 249 -16.74 5.19 25.65
C LYS A 249 -16.25 6.64 25.63
N THR A 250 -16.81 7.47 26.48
CA THR A 250 -16.36 8.85 26.72
C THR A 250 -14.86 8.91 27.03
N GLY A 251 -14.13 9.78 26.34
CA GLY A 251 -12.68 9.93 26.46
C GLY A 251 -11.86 8.96 25.60
N GLU A 252 -12.50 8.02 24.92
CA GLU A 252 -11.81 7.07 24.04
C GLU A 252 -11.51 7.69 22.68
N ILE A 253 -10.37 7.30 22.07
CA ILE A 253 -9.98 7.72 20.71
C ILE A 253 -10.65 6.79 19.70
N LEU A 254 -11.28 7.37 18.68
CA LEU A 254 -11.93 6.62 17.61
C LEU A 254 -10.90 6.06 16.65
N THR A 255 -10.90 4.73 16.54
CA THR A 255 -10.11 3.97 15.56
C THR A 255 -10.88 3.84 14.24
N GLU A 256 -10.17 3.49 13.15
CA GLU A 256 -10.76 3.21 11.85
C GLU A 256 -11.90 2.18 11.94
N ARG A 257 -11.70 1.10 12.71
CA ARG A 257 -12.72 0.07 12.93
C ARG A 257 -13.99 0.61 13.59
N LYS A 258 -13.85 1.51 14.57
CA LYS A 258 -15.00 2.15 15.23
C LYS A 258 -15.74 3.08 14.28
N ILE A 259 -15.01 3.83 13.46
CA ILE A 259 -15.60 4.68 12.42
C ILE A 259 -16.39 3.83 11.40
N ASP A 260 -15.84 2.71 10.94
CA ASP A 260 -16.57 1.79 10.04
C ASP A 260 -17.86 1.26 10.67
N ILE A 261 -17.81 0.89 11.94
CA ILE A 261 -19.01 0.47 12.71
C ILE A 261 -20.05 1.59 12.78
N LEU A 262 -19.63 2.84 13.10
CA LEU A 262 -20.52 3.98 13.16
C LEU A 262 -21.15 4.32 11.81
N ASP A 263 -20.40 4.15 10.71
CA ASP A 263 -20.91 4.30 9.35
C ASP A 263 -21.98 3.24 9.03
N LYS A 264 -21.73 1.97 9.32
CA LYS A 264 -22.70 0.87 9.12
C LYS A 264 -23.96 1.03 9.97
N LEU A 265 -23.83 1.62 11.15
CA LEU A 265 -24.96 1.96 12.01
C LEU A 265 -25.77 3.17 11.50
N GLY A 266 -25.20 3.95 10.56
CA GLY A 266 -25.77 5.20 10.07
C GLY A 266 -25.65 6.36 11.06
N ILE A 267 -24.79 6.24 12.07
CA ILE A 267 -24.49 7.30 13.03
C ILE A 267 -23.46 8.27 12.44
N TYR A 268 -22.65 7.81 11.50
CA TYR A 268 -21.66 8.57 10.76
C TYR A 268 -22.15 8.83 9.33
N ASN A 269 -22.35 10.10 8.96
CA ASN A 269 -22.85 10.42 7.62
C ASN A 269 -22.22 11.68 7.02
N TYR A 270 -20.90 11.60 6.76
CA TYR A 270 -20.13 12.68 6.10
C TYR A 270 -20.69 13.04 4.71
N LYS A 271 -21.14 12.05 3.93
CA LYS A 271 -21.62 12.27 2.55
C LYS A 271 -22.92 13.05 2.48
N MET A 272 -23.82 12.90 3.44
CA MET A 272 -25.09 13.64 3.51
C MET A 272 -24.89 15.14 3.81
N SER A 273 -23.91 15.51 4.65
CA SER A 273 -23.61 16.92 4.90
C SER A 273 -23.18 17.67 3.65
N ILE A 274 -22.31 17.08 2.82
CA ILE A 274 -21.85 17.69 1.56
C ILE A 274 -23.01 17.82 0.57
N PHE A 275 -23.85 16.79 0.42
CA PHE A 275 -24.99 16.81 -0.48
C PHE A 275 -25.97 17.94 -0.10
N ILE A 276 -26.29 18.13 1.18
CA ILE A 276 -27.17 19.18 1.67
C ILE A 276 -26.57 20.57 1.42
N ILE A 277 -25.27 20.75 1.68
CA ILE A 277 -24.58 22.03 1.41
C ILE A 277 -24.60 22.34 -0.09
N THR A 278 -24.33 21.36 -0.94
CA THR A 278 -24.35 21.53 -2.41
C THR A 278 -25.75 21.89 -2.91
N LEU A 279 -26.78 21.24 -2.38
CA LEU A 279 -28.18 21.52 -2.72
C LEU A 279 -28.58 22.94 -2.33
N ASN A 280 -28.17 23.41 -1.13
CA ASN A 280 -28.41 24.78 -0.66
C ASN A 280 -27.69 25.83 -1.55
N ILE A 281 -26.46 25.56 -1.98
CA ILE A 281 -25.71 26.45 -2.87
C ILE A 281 -26.40 26.55 -4.23
N ILE A 282 -26.81 25.42 -4.84
CA ILE A 282 -27.54 25.40 -6.11
C ILE A 282 -28.85 26.19 -5.99
N PHE A 283 -29.57 26.03 -4.87
CA PHE A 283 -30.82 26.74 -4.64
C PHE A 283 -30.63 28.25 -4.51
N LEU A 284 -29.58 28.71 -3.82
CA LEU A 284 -29.23 30.14 -3.71
C LEU A 284 -28.89 30.73 -5.09
N LEU A 285 -28.19 29.97 -5.95
CA LEU A 285 -27.88 30.41 -7.32
C LEU A 285 -29.14 30.56 -8.19
N VAL A 286 -30.12 29.66 -8.04
CA VAL A 286 -31.38 29.73 -8.78
C VAL A 286 -32.27 30.92 -8.36
N ILE A 287 -32.23 31.33 -7.09
CA ILE A 287 -32.98 32.48 -6.58
C ILE A 287 -32.33 33.80 -7.00
N SER A 288 -31.01 33.82 -7.18
CA SER A 288 -30.24 35.03 -7.51
C SER A 288 -30.23 35.33 -9.03
N SER A 289 -30.67 34.42 -9.87
CA SER A 289 -30.81 34.60 -11.34
C SER A 289 -32.21 35.02 -11.71
#